data_ce851f6f77da2c1ec97cd2e118914953
#
_entry.id   ce851f6f77da2c1ec97cd2e118914953
#
_cell.length_a   1.000
_cell.length_b   1.000
_cell.length_c   1.000
_cell.angle_alpha   90.00
_cell.angle_beta   90.00
_cell.angle_gamma   90.00
#
_symmetry.space_group_name_H-M   'P 1'
#
loop_
_entity.id
_entity.type
_entity.pdbx_description
1 polymer ?
#
loop_
_entity_poly.entity_id
_entity_poly.type
_entity_poly.pdbx_seq_one_letter_code
_entity_poly.pdbx_strand_id
1 'polypeptide(L)'
;KEIVYFPPQRFDDIQCHMENLVAYINDDTLSDVDPLIKLAIIHHQFESIHPFYDGNGRTGRIINSLFLILKGLLDLPILYLSRYIIKNKADYYRLIQAVRDTNEWEQWILYILKGVEETAEETIILVKQINILMQEYKIKMREVLGRQYSHELLNNIFKHPYTKIDFVMQDLHVSRVTATKYLNLMVSNNMLNRIKMGKSNFYLNPELTRLFINHSDNKNVDSFESIESISTII
;
A
#
# COMPACT_ATOMS: atom_id res chain seq x y z
N LYS A 1 9.72 -7.05 -31.08
CA LYS A 1 8.58 -7.12 -30.12
C LYS A 1 7.32 -6.93 -30.94
N GLU A 2 6.45 -7.91 -30.98
CA GLU A 2 5.13 -7.76 -31.57
C GLU A 2 4.32 -6.74 -30.79
N ILE A 3 3.70 -5.79 -31.45
CA ILE A 3 2.80 -4.82 -30.84
C ILE A 3 1.46 -5.51 -30.67
N VAL A 4 1.09 -5.75 -29.44
CA VAL A 4 -0.11 -6.54 -29.09
C VAL A 4 -1.36 -5.64 -29.02
N TYR A 5 -1.20 -4.35 -28.74
CA TYR A 5 -2.31 -3.40 -28.63
C TYR A 5 -1.87 -1.96 -28.95
N PHE A 6 -2.73 -1.23 -29.69
CA PHE A 6 -2.58 0.20 -29.96
C PHE A 6 -3.68 0.97 -29.24
N PRO A 7 -3.37 1.73 -28.19
CA PRO A 7 -4.33 2.62 -27.55
C PRO A 7 -4.70 3.79 -28.48
N PRO A 8 -5.82 4.52 -28.20
CA PRO A 8 -6.17 5.74 -28.89
C PRO A 8 -4.99 6.71 -28.92
N GLN A 9 -4.74 7.33 -30.08
CA GLN A 9 -3.59 8.25 -30.30
C GLN A 9 -4.02 9.71 -30.39
N ARG A 10 -5.28 9.97 -30.77
CA ARG A 10 -5.80 11.32 -30.92
C ARG A 10 -6.28 11.83 -29.56
N PHE A 11 -5.93 13.05 -29.23
CA PHE A 11 -6.30 13.69 -27.97
C PHE A 11 -7.83 13.68 -27.76
N ASP A 12 -8.60 14.03 -28.80
CA ASP A 12 -10.05 14.09 -28.75
C ASP A 12 -10.69 12.73 -28.41
N ASP A 13 -10.13 11.63 -28.97
CA ASP A 13 -10.61 10.26 -28.69
C ASP A 13 -10.29 9.88 -27.24
N ILE A 14 -9.08 10.17 -26.77
CA ILE A 14 -8.66 9.93 -25.38
C ILE A 14 -9.56 10.71 -24.44
N GLN A 15 -9.80 12.00 -24.71
CA GLN A 15 -10.66 12.85 -23.88
C GLN A 15 -12.07 12.29 -23.82
N CYS A 16 -12.70 11.97 -24.93
CA CYS A 16 -14.04 11.40 -25.01
C CYS A 16 -14.15 10.11 -24.21
N HIS A 17 -13.18 9.18 -24.36
CA HIS A 17 -13.17 7.92 -23.61
C HIS A 17 -12.98 8.14 -22.11
N MET A 18 -12.14 9.11 -21.71
CA MET A 18 -11.93 9.45 -20.30
C MET A 18 -13.19 10.10 -19.69
N GLU A 19 -13.88 10.98 -20.40
CA GLU A 19 -15.16 11.57 -19.98
C GLU A 19 -16.21 10.47 -19.76
N ASN A 20 -16.32 9.51 -20.67
CA ASN A 20 -17.22 8.37 -20.53
C ASN A 20 -16.85 7.49 -19.32
N LEU A 21 -15.55 7.24 -19.10
CA LEU A 21 -15.09 6.48 -17.94
C LEU A 21 -15.39 7.20 -16.63
N VAL A 22 -15.18 8.51 -16.57
CA VAL A 22 -15.51 9.33 -15.40
C VAL A 22 -17.00 9.32 -15.11
N ALA A 23 -17.84 9.44 -16.14
CA ALA A 23 -19.30 9.31 -16.00
C ALA A 23 -19.67 7.91 -15.47
N TYR A 24 -19.10 6.84 -16.06
CA TYR A 24 -19.34 5.47 -15.61
C TYR A 24 -18.94 5.24 -14.15
N ILE A 25 -17.84 5.83 -13.66
CA ILE A 25 -17.39 5.73 -12.27
C ILE A 25 -18.39 6.39 -11.31
N ASN A 26 -18.88 7.59 -11.66
CA ASN A 26 -19.62 8.47 -10.75
C ASN A 26 -21.16 8.34 -10.84
N ASP A 27 -21.69 7.81 -11.93
CA ASP A 27 -23.13 7.67 -12.14
C ASP A 27 -23.55 6.20 -12.04
N ASP A 28 -24.22 5.83 -10.95
CA ASP A 28 -24.69 4.47 -10.72
C ASP A 28 -25.94 4.13 -11.54
N THR A 29 -26.58 5.12 -12.18
CA THR A 29 -27.73 4.87 -13.08
C THR A 29 -27.29 4.26 -14.41
N LEU A 30 -26.01 4.40 -14.78
CA LEU A 30 -25.45 3.85 -16.02
C LEU A 30 -25.19 2.34 -15.95
N SER A 31 -25.15 1.76 -14.76
CA SER A 31 -24.85 0.33 -14.60
C SER A 31 -25.34 -0.19 -13.24
N ASP A 32 -26.09 -1.29 -13.28
CA ASP A 32 -26.64 -2.00 -12.10
C ASP A 32 -25.75 -3.17 -11.64
N VAL A 33 -24.52 -3.24 -12.10
CA VAL A 33 -23.59 -4.31 -11.73
C VAL A 33 -22.97 -4.08 -10.35
N ASP A 34 -22.62 -5.18 -9.68
CA ASP A 34 -21.91 -5.14 -8.40
C ASP A 34 -20.65 -4.24 -8.49
N PRO A 35 -20.36 -3.43 -7.47
CA PRO A 35 -19.19 -2.53 -7.47
C PRO A 35 -17.86 -3.24 -7.74
N LEU A 36 -17.66 -4.48 -7.32
CA LEU A 36 -16.42 -5.22 -7.62
C LEU A 36 -16.32 -5.62 -9.09
N ILE A 37 -17.46 -5.95 -9.73
CA ILE A 37 -17.52 -6.17 -11.18
C ILE A 37 -17.24 -4.84 -11.91
N LYS A 38 -17.86 -3.75 -11.46
CA LYS A 38 -17.64 -2.40 -12.00
C LYS A 38 -16.18 -1.99 -11.91
N LEU A 39 -15.49 -2.31 -10.80
CA LEU A 39 -14.06 -2.10 -10.62
C LEU A 39 -13.21 -2.80 -11.70
N ALA A 40 -13.53 -4.06 -12.03
CA ALA A 40 -12.82 -4.80 -13.07
C ALA A 40 -12.99 -4.16 -14.45
N ILE A 41 -14.20 -3.66 -14.75
CA ILE A 41 -14.52 -2.95 -16.00
C ILE A 41 -13.76 -1.61 -16.05
N ILE A 42 -13.79 -0.83 -14.97
CA ILE A 42 -13.07 0.45 -14.84
C ILE A 42 -11.58 0.25 -15.10
N HIS A 43 -10.99 -0.76 -14.45
CA HIS A 43 -9.56 -1.05 -14.61
C HIS A 43 -9.19 -1.39 -16.05
N HIS A 44 -9.95 -2.31 -16.69
CA HIS A 44 -9.76 -2.67 -18.08
C HIS A 44 -9.87 -1.46 -19.01
N GLN A 45 -10.91 -0.65 -18.82
CA GLN A 45 -11.18 0.51 -19.67
C GLN A 45 -10.07 1.55 -19.55
N PHE A 46 -9.64 1.87 -18.33
CA PHE A 46 -8.53 2.81 -18.11
C PHE A 46 -7.22 2.34 -18.77
N GLU A 47 -6.88 1.05 -18.59
CA GLU A 47 -5.68 0.45 -19.22
C GLU A 47 -5.79 0.39 -20.74
N SER A 48 -7.01 0.34 -21.28
CA SER A 48 -7.23 0.37 -22.74
C SER A 48 -7.20 1.77 -23.32
N ILE A 49 -7.70 2.77 -22.61
CA ILE A 49 -7.55 4.19 -23.04
C ILE A 49 -6.07 4.61 -23.00
N HIS A 50 -5.35 4.20 -21.97
CA HIS A 50 -3.92 4.43 -21.79
C HIS A 50 -3.51 5.90 -21.91
N PRO A 51 -4.13 6.83 -21.14
CA PRO A 51 -4.09 8.26 -21.42
C PRO A 51 -2.72 8.94 -21.21
N PHE A 52 -1.78 8.30 -20.50
CA PHE A 52 -0.49 8.89 -20.17
C PHE A 52 0.67 8.21 -20.93
N TYR A 53 1.76 8.93 -21.13
CA TYR A 53 2.99 8.36 -21.71
C TYR A 53 3.65 7.32 -20.80
N ASP A 54 3.55 7.51 -19.47
CA ASP A 54 4.02 6.55 -18.45
C ASP A 54 3.11 6.59 -17.21
N GLY A 55 3.12 5.51 -16.45
CA GLY A 55 2.42 5.43 -15.18
C GLY A 55 0.95 4.99 -15.26
N ASN A 56 0.43 4.62 -16.43
CA ASN A 56 -0.97 4.20 -16.57
C ASN A 56 -1.33 3.07 -15.60
N GLY A 57 -0.55 2.00 -15.53
CA GLY A 57 -0.80 0.90 -14.61
C GLY A 57 -0.78 1.29 -13.13
N ARG A 58 0.06 2.25 -12.73
CA ARG A 58 0.05 2.81 -11.35
C ARG A 58 -1.21 3.60 -11.10
N THR A 59 -1.58 4.47 -12.03
CA THR A 59 -2.79 5.30 -11.94
C THR A 59 -4.06 4.44 -11.92
N GLY A 60 -4.17 3.44 -12.81
CA GLY A 60 -5.31 2.51 -12.82
C GLY A 60 -5.51 1.80 -11.48
N ARG A 61 -4.42 1.35 -10.85
CA ARG A 61 -4.52 0.73 -9.51
C ARG A 61 -4.87 1.70 -8.39
N ILE A 62 -4.45 2.97 -8.50
CA ILE A 62 -4.88 4.03 -7.58
C ILE A 62 -6.39 4.28 -7.75
N ILE A 63 -6.86 4.38 -8.99
CA ILE A 63 -8.29 4.55 -9.31
C ILE A 63 -9.10 3.40 -8.67
N ASN A 64 -8.63 2.15 -8.76
CA ASN A 64 -9.30 1.01 -8.14
C ASN A 64 -9.46 1.19 -6.63
N SER A 65 -8.39 1.57 -5.92
CA SER A 65 -8.45 1.79 -4.46
C SER A 65 -9.40 2.93 -4.09
N LEU A 66 -9.37 4.04 -4.84
CA LEU A 66 -10.26 5.18 -4.62
C LEU A 66 -11.72 4.84 -4.94
N PHE A 67 -11.97 4.02 -5.97
CA PHE A 67 -13.30 3.55 -6.31
C PHE A 67 -13.92 2.71 -5.20
N LEU A 68 -13.14 1.82 -4.57
CA LEU A 68 -13.61 1.03 -3.43
C LEU A 68 -14.00 1.92 -2.23
N ILE A 69 -13.28 3.02 -2.00
CA ILE A 69 -13.65 4.01 -0.98
C ILE A 69 -14.93 4.75 -1.39
N LEU A 70 -15.04 5.20 -2.64
CA LEU A 70 -16.23 5.87 -3.18
C LEU A 70 -17.49 5.01 -3.00
N LYS A 71 -17.37 3.69 -3.12
CA LYS A 71 -18.47 2.74 -2.94
C LYS A 71 -18.67 2.28 -1.49
N GLY A 72 -17.93 2.84 -0.54
CA GLY A 72 -18.04 2.48 0.89
C GLY A 72 -17.58 1.06 1.22
N LEU A 73 -16.83 0.40 0.33
CA LEU A 73 -16.25 -0.92 0.57
C LEU A 73 -14.93 -0.87 1.36
N LEU A 74 -14.30 0.29 1.39
CA LEU A 74 -13.11 0.59 2.18
C LEU A 74 -13.22 1.98 2.81
N ASP A 75 -12.71 2.13 4.03
CA ASP A 75 -12.54 3.43 4.69
C ASP A 75 -11.22 4.13 4.28
N LEU A 76 -10.20 3.33 3.93
CA LEU A 76 -8.85 3.79 3.58
C LEU A 76 -8.35 3.07 2.32
N PRO A 77 -7.48 3.70 1.49
CA PRO A 77 -6.96 3.11 0.25
C PRO A 77 -5.85 2.08 0.51
N ILE A 78 -6.17 1.05 1.32
CA ILE A 78 -5.18 0.04 1.77
C ILE A 78 -5.14 -1.22 0.90
N LEU A 79 -6.08 -1.40 -0.02
CA LEU A 79 -6.13 -2.54 -0.92
C LEU A 79 -5.26 -2.27 -2.16
N TYR A 80 -4.08 -2.89 -2.21
CA TYR A 80 -3.09 -2.62 -3.25
C TYR A 80 -2.89 -3.83 -4.17
N LEU A 81 -3.63 -3.89 -5.26
CA LEU A 81 -3.63 -5.00 -6.23
C LEU A 81 -2.30 -5.25 -6.96
N SER A 82 -1.33 -4.33 -6.84
CA SER A 82 -0.08 -4.45 -7.60
C SER A 82 0.68 -5.74 -7.33
N ARG A 83 0.67 -6.24 -6.10
CA ARG A 83 1.36 -7.49 -5.76
C ARG A 83 0.75 -8.67 -6.49
N TYR A 84 -0.58 -8.79 -6.43
CA TYR A 84 -1.31 -9.84 -7.11
C TYR A 84 -1.05 -9.81 -8.63
N ILE A 85 -1.14 -8.62 -9.23
CA ILE A 85 -0.89 -8.43 -10.67
C ILE A 85 0.55 -8.79 -11.05
N ILE A 86 1.55 -8.39 -10.24
CA ILE A 86 2.96 -8.73 -10.52
C ILE A 86 3.20 -10.23 -10.41
N LYS A 87 2.63 -10.88 -9.39
CA LYS A 87 2.73 -12.33 -9.18
C LYS A 87 2.07 -13.13 -10.31
N ASN A 88 0.97 -12.62 -10.86
CA ASN A 88 0.16 -13.27 -11.89
C ASN A 88 0.21 -12.48 -13.23
N LYS A 89 1.38 -11.93 -13.57
CA LYS A 89 1.55 -10.97 -14.67
C LYS A 89 1.19 -11.56 -16.04
N ALA A 90 1.50 -12.82 -16.28
CA ALA A 90 1.20 -13.48 -17.55
C ALA A 90 -0.31 -13.56 -17.80
N ASP A 91 -1.09 -13.98 -16.79
CA ASP A 91 -2.54 -14.02 -16.86
C ASP A 91 -3.15 -12.64 -17.01
N TYR A 92 -2.61 -11.64 -16.29
CA TYR A 92 -3.06 -10.26 -16.43
C TYR A 92 -3.05 -9.78 -17.90
N TYR A 93 -1.90 -9.93 -18.58
CA TYR A 93 -1.80 -9.48 -19.98
C TYR A 93 -2.61 -10.34 -20.95
N ARG A 94 -2.69 -11.64 -20.72
CA ARG A 94 -3.49 -12.54 -21.52
C ARG A 94 -4.98 -12.19 -21.44
N LEU A 95 -5.48 -11.98 -20.21
CA LEU A 95 -6.91 -11.74 -19.95
C LEU A 95 -7.36 -10.35 -20.38
N ILE A 96 -6.54 -9.31 -20.14
CA ILE A 96 -6.87 -7.97 -20.63
C ILE A 96 -6.92 -7.92 -22.16
N GLN A 97 -6.09 -8.72 -22.85
CA GLN A 97 -6.11 -8.84 -24.30
C GLN A 97 -7.30 -9.68 -24.80
N ALA A 98 -7.67 -10.74 -24.11
CA ALA A 98 -8.84 -11.55 -24.47
C ALA A 98 -10.13 -10.73 -24.48
N VAL A 99 -10.31 -9.81 -23.52
CA VAL A 99 -11.44 -8.87 -23.55
C VAL A 99 -11.43 -8.00 -24.79
N ARG A 100 -10.26 -7.53 -25.23
CA ARG A 100 -10.14 -6.66 -26.42
C ARG A 100 -10.41 -7.40 -27.73
N ASP A 101 -9.97 -8.66 -27.82
CA ASP A 101 -10.02 -9.46 -29.05
C ASP A 101 -11.35 -10.19 -29.22
N THR A 102 -11.88 -10.76 -28.13
CA THR A 102 -13.02 -11.69 -28.16
C THR A 102 -14.18 -11.29 -27.26
N ASN A 103 -14.07 -10.16 -26.53
CA ASN A 103 -15.07 -9.71 -25.57
C ASN A 103 -15.32 -10.70 -24.42
N GLU A 104 -14.30 -11.45 -24.02
CA GLU A 104 -14.35 -12.44 -22.93
C GLU A 104 -14.17 -11.78 -21.55
N TRP A 105 -15.24 -11.16 -21.04
CA TRP A 105 -15.20 -10.43 -19.78
C TRP A 105 -15.14 -11.33 -18.54
N GLU A 106 -15.76 -12.50 -18.57
CA GLU A 106 -15.93 -13.35 -17.38
C GLU A 106 -14.59 -13.68 -16.73
N GLN A 107 -13.63 -14.19 -17.52
CA GLN A 107 -12.32 -14.58 -16.99
C GLN A 107 -11.50 -13.41 -16.47
N TRP A 108 -11.63 -12.24 -17.10
CA TRP A 108 -11.02 -11.00 -16.62
C TRP A 108 -11.61 -10.55 -15.29
N ILE A 109 -12.95 -10.52 -15.19
CA ILE A 109 -13.65 -10.15 -13.96
C ILE A 109 -13.27 -11.10 -12.82
N LEU A 110 -13.28 -12.41 -13.04
CA LEU A 110 -12.88 -13.41 -12.05
C LEU A 110 -11.42 -13.22 -11.61
N TYR A 111 -10.52 -12.88 -12.53
CA TYR A 111 -9.13 -12.57 -12.22
C TYR A 111 -9.00 -11.36 -11.26
N ILE A 112 -9.71 -10.29 -11.54
CA ILE A 112 -9.69 -9.08 -10.67
C ILE A 112 -10.34 -9.37 -9.32
N LEU A 113 -11.48 -10.07 -9.28
CA LEU A 113 -12.14 -10.46 -8.03
C LEU A 113 -11.23 -11.32 -7.16
N LYS A 114 -10.52 -12.29 -7.75
CA LYS A 114 -9.54 -13.11 -7.05
C LYS A 114 -8.38 -12.27 -6.50
N GLY A 115 -7.93 -11.29 -7.28
CA GLY A 115 -6.92 -10.32 -6.82
C GLY A 115 -7.38 -9.47 -5.63
N VAL A 116 -8.64 -9.03 -5.63
CA VAL A 116 -9.24 -8.30 -4.50
C VAL A 116 -9.31 -9.20 -3.27
N GLU A 117 -9.81 -10.43 -3.40
CA GLU A 117 -9.93 -11.41 -2.32
C GLU A 117 -8.57 -11.69 -1.67
N GLU A 118 -7.57 -12.16 -2.44
CA GLU A 118 -6.24 -12.48 -1.92
C GLU A 118 -5.56 -11.28 -1.26
N THR A 119 -5.66 -10.10 -1.90
CA THR A 119 -5.06 -8.87 -1.34
C THR A 119 -5.76 -8.45 -0.04
N ALA A 120 -7.07 -8.60 0.06
CA ALA A 120 -7.82 -8.29 1.27
C ALA A 120 -7.43 -9.23 2.42
N GLU A 121 -7.36 -10.53 2.16
CA GLU A 121 -6.93 -11.52 3.15
C GLU A 121 -5.51 -11.25 3.66
N GLU A 122 -4.54 -11.01 2.76
CA GLU A 122 -3.17 -10.66 3.11
C GLU A 122 -3.12 -9.38 3.96
N THR A 123 -3.91 -8.36 3.60
CA THR A 123 -3.97 -7.09 4.34
C THR A 123 -4.56 -7.28 5.75
N ILE A 124 -5.61 -8.08 5.89
CA ILE A 124 -6.21 -8.41 7.19
C ILE A 124 -5.19 -9.11 8.10
N ILE A 125 -4.42 -10.05 7.56
CA ILE A 125 -3.37 -10.75 8.31
C ILE A 125 -2.32 -9.75 8.79
N LEU A 126 -1.83 -8.88 7.92
CA LEU A 126 -0.85 -7.85 8.27
C LEU A 126 -1.35 -6.92 9.37
N VAL A 127 -2.58 -6.41 9.25
CA VAL A 127 -3.18 -5.52 10.27
C VAL A 127 -3.31 -6.21 11.61
N LYS A 128 -3.70 -7.49 11.64
CA LYS A 128 -3.75 -8.30 12.87
C LYS A 128 -2.36 -8.45 13.50
N GLN A 129 -1.34 -8.74 12.70
CA GLN A 129 0.04 -8.87 13.18
C GLN A 129 0.59 -7.55 13.73
N ILE A 130 0.31 -6.41 13.07
CA ILE A 130 0.67 -5.08 13.59
C ILE A 130 -0.02 -4.81 14.93
N ASN A 131 -1.30 -5.16 15.06
CA ASN A 131 -2.03 -4.96 16.32
C ASN A 131 -1.44 -5.80 17.47
N ILE A 132 -1.12 -7.07 17.20
CA ILE A 132 -0.45 -7.94 18.20
C ILE A 132 0.88 -7.30 18.61
N LEU A 133 1.71 -6.90 17.66
CA LEU A 133 2.99 -6.26 17.94
C LEU A 133 2.83 -4.96 18.73
N MET A 134 1.83 -4.14 18.43
CA MET A 134 1.51 -2.94 19.21
C MET A 134 1.16 -3.26 20.67
N GLN A 135 0.42 -4.33 20.94
CA GLN A 135 0.12 -4.74 22.31
C GLN A 135 1.37 -5.22 23.07
N GLU A 136 2.26 -5.96 22.41
CA GLU A 136 3.55 -6.36 22.98
C GLU A 136 4.42 -5.14 23.33
N TYR A 137 4.53 -4.20 22.40
CA TYR A 137 5.26 -2.95 22.62
C TYR A 137 4.65 -2.11 23.73
N LYS A 138 3.33 -2.05 23.84
CA LYS A 138 2.63 -1.37 24.92
C LYS A 138 3.04 -1.90 26.30
N ILE A 139 3.14 -3.23 26.46
CA ILE A 139 3.57 -3.86 27.70
C ILE A 139 5.04 -3.50 28.00
N LYS A 140 5.94 -3.76 27.04
CA LYS A 140 7.37 -3.46 27.17
C LYS A 140 7.64 -1.98 27.47
N MET A 141 6.95 -1.07 26.77
CA MET A 141 7.08 0.36 26.99
C MET A 141 6.63 0.79 28.37
N ARG A 142 5.57 0.19 28.93
CA ARG A 142 5.13 0.47 30.31
C ARG A 142 6.16 0.03 31.34
N GLU A 143 6.82 -1.10 31.14
CA GLU A 143 7.89 -1.59 31.99
C GLU A 143 9.13 -0.67 31.94
N VAL A 144 9.55 -0.28 30.74
CA VAL A 144 10.76 0.50 30.48
C VAL A 144 10.60 1.97 30.84
N LEU A 145 9.48 2.59 30.47
CA LEU A 145 9.22 4.01 30.64
C LEU A 145 8.46 4.35 31.93
N GLY A 146 7.77 3.39 32.53
CA GLY A 146 6.97 3.60 33.74
C GLY A 146 5.96 4.73 33.56
N ARG A 147 6.05 5.76 34.41
CA ARG A 147 5.16 6.93 34.36
C ARG A 147 5.35 7.82 33.10
N GLN A 148 6.40 7.61 32.34
CA GLN A 148 6.70 8.36 31.11
C GLN A 148 6.07 7.72 29.87
N TYR A 149 5.44 6.54 30.00
CA TYR A 149 4.67 5.90 28.95
C TYR A 149 3.47 6.75 28.56
N SER A 150 3.27 6.94 27.27
CA SER A 150 2.04 7.50 26.73
C SER A 150 1.58 6.71 25.51
N HIS A 151 0.29 6.79 25.21
CA HIS A 151 -0.28 6.12 24.04
C HIS A 151 0.15 6.82 22.74
N GLU A 152 0.35 8.13 22.81
CA GLU A 152 0.85 8.95 21.71
C GLU A 152 2.26 8.53 21.30
N LEU A 153 3.13 8.18 22.27
CA LEU A 153 4.47 7.66 21.96
C LEU A 153 4.41 6.29 21.28
N LEU A 154 3.53 5.40 21.75
CA LEU A 154 3.31 4.11 21.09
C LEU A 154 2.81 4.32 19.65
N ASN A 155 1.82 5.19 19.45
CA ASN A 155 1.30 5.50 18.12
C ASN A 155 2.38 6.10 17.22
N ASN A 156 3.23 7.01 17.74
CA ASN A 156 4.31 7.62 16.97
C ASN A 156 5.28 6.59 16.40
N ILE A 157 5.72 5.60 17.19
CA ILE A 157 6.69 4.58 16.74
C ILE A 157 6.07 3.48 15.85
N PHE A 158 4.73 3.47 15.69
CA PHE A 158 4.00 2.61 14.77
C PHE A 158 3.41 3.35 13.57
N LYS A 159 3.45 4.68 13.56
CA LYS A 159 2.93 5.52 12.46
C LYS A 159 3.72 5.29 11.16
N HIS A 160 5.03 5.04 11.29
CA HIS A 160 5.95 4.70 10.20
C HIS A 160 6.94 3.65 10.71
N PRO A 161 7.64 2.92 9.82
CA PRO A 161 8.71 2.00 10.24
C PRO A 161 9.84 2.67 11.03
N TYR A 162 9.95 3.99 10.95
CA TYR A 162 10.91 4.79 11.70
C TYR A 162 10.27 6.04 12.30
N THR A 163 10.92 6.58 13.33
CA THR A 163 10.60 7.91 13.85
C THR A 163 11.86 8.78 13.97
N LYS A 164 11.68 10.06 14.28
CA LYS A 164 12.73 11.07 14.53
C LYS A 164 12.41 11.82 15.82
N ILE A 165 13.43 12.45 16.40
CA ILE A 165 13.26 13.30 17.58
C ILE A 165 12.18 14.37 17.32
N ASP A 166 12.23 15.01 16.14
CA ASP A 166 11.30 16.09 15.80
C ASP A 166 9.85 15.59 15.67
N PHE A 167 9.63 14.34 15.19
CA PHE A 167 8.30 13.74 15.13
C PHE A 167 7.72 13.49 16.52
N VAL A 168 8.55 12.95 17.44
CA VAL A 168 8.14 12.73 18.83
C VAL A 168 7.86 14.05 19.53
N MET A 169 8.67 15.11 19.29
CA MET A 169 8.40 16.44 19.82
C MET A 169 7.05 17.00 19.38
N GLN A 170 6.71 16.84 18.10
CA GLN A 170 5.46 17.34 17.52
C GLN A 170 4.26 16.55 18.03
N ASP A 171 4.31 15.22 17.96
CA ASP A 171 3.15 14.37 18.28
C ASP A 171 2.86 14.35 19.80
N LEU A 172 3.90 14.48 20.67
CA LEU A 172 3.75 14.44 22.13
C LEU A 172 3.80 15.82 22.80
N HIS A 173 4.08 16.88 22.05
CA HIS A 173 4.26 18.25 22.58
C HIS A 173 5.33 18.34 23.71
N VAL A 174 6.44 17.62 23.54
CA VAL A 174 7.54 17.56 24.52
C VAL A 174 8.79 18.27 24.01
N SER A 175 9.69 18.61 24.95
CA SER A 175 10.98 19.20 24.62
C SER A 175 11.88 18.19 23.88
N ARG A 176 12.86 18.71 23.11
CA ARG A 176 13.87 17.89 22.43
C ARG A 176 14.64 16.98 23.39
N VAL A 177 14.94 17.47 24.58
CA VAL A 177 15.63 16.68 25.62
C VAL A 177 14.79 15.49 26.05
N THR A 178 13.49 15.71 26.28
CA THR A 178 12.55 14.67 26.69
C THR A 178 12.36 13.63 25.57
N ALA A 179 12.13 14.08 24.33
CA ALA A 179 11.99 13.18 23.16
C ALA A 179 13.25 12.32 22.97
N THR A 180 14.45 12.94 23.06
CA THR A 180 15.72 12.24 22.96
C THR A 180 15.89 11.19 24.07
N LYS A 181 15.50 11.52 25.31
CA LYS A 181 15.54 10.60 26.44
C LYS A 181 14.64 9.38 26.20
N TYR A 182 13.41 9.58 25.73
CA TYR A 182 12.49 8.46 25.43
C TYR A 182 13.04 7.54 24.36
N LEU A 183 13.48 8.09 23.24
CA LEU A 183 14.03 7.31 22.14
C LEU A 183 15.30 6.55 22.52
N ASN A 184 16.22 7.20 23.27
CA ASN A 184 17.44 6.51 23.74
C ASN A 184 17.13 5.39 24.73
N LEU A 185 16.14 5.56 25.61
CA LEU A 185 15.71 4.51 26.53
C LEU A 185 15.13 3.31 25.79
N MET A 186 14.36 3.56 24.71
CA MET A 186 13.83 2.50 23.86
C MET A 186 14.94 1.78 23.07
N VAL A 187 15.97 2.51 22.61
CA VAL A 187 17.15 1.91 21.97
C VAL A 187 17.93 1.04 22.95
N SER A 188 18.15 1.52 24.19
CA SER A 188 18.88 0.75 25.23
C SER A 188 18.16 -0.55 25.62
N ASN A 189 16.85 -0.65 25.38
CA ASN A 189 16.03 -1.82 25.65
C ASN A 189 15.67 -2.62 24.39
N ASN A 190 16.42 -2.43 23.29
CA ASN A 190 16.27 -3.16 22.02
C ASN A 190 14.87 -3.04 21.39
N MET A 191 14.14 -1.96 21.68
CA MET A 191 12.83 -1.70 21.08
C MET A 191 12.94 -0.92 19.78
N LEU A 192 13.99 -0.09 19.65
CA LEU A 192 14.30 0.68 18.46
C LEU A 192 15.78 0.55 18.12
N ASN A 193 16.10 0.64 16.84
CA ASN A 193 17.47 0.75 16.34
C ASN A 193 17.75 2.18 15.91
N ARG A 194 18.84 2.79 16.41
CA ARG A 194 19.26 4.13 15.98
C ARG A 194 20.19 4.03 14.79
N ILE A 195 19.80 4.64 13.68
CA ILE A 195 20.58 4.74 12.43
C ILE A 195 20.89 6.21 12.18
N LYS A 196 22.17 6.54 11.95
CA LYS A 196 22.60 7.89 11.58
C LYS A 196 22.67 7.99 10.05
N MET A 197 21.89 8.89 9.46
CA MET A 197 21.93 9.17 8.03
C MET A 197 22.20 10.67 7.84
N GLY A 198 23.38 10.98 7.33
CA GLY A 198 23.87 12.36 7.22
C GLY A 198 23.90 13.07 8.58
N LYS A 199 23.17 14.17 8.70
CA LYS A 199 23.08 14.97 9.96
C LYS A 199 21.94 14.52 10.88
N SER A 200 21.11 13.59 10.48
CA SER A 200 19.89 13.17 11.20
C SER A 200 20.01 11.79 11.80
N ASN A 201 19.41 11.58 12.98
CA ASN A 201 19.21 10.27 13.57
C ASN A 201 17.79 9.79 13.28
N PHE A 202 17.69 8.57 12.79
CA PHE A 202 16.46 7.82 12.58
C PHE A 202 16.37 6.73 13.63
N TYR A 203 15.19 6.49 14.16
CA TYR A 203 14.90 5.45 15.14
C TYR A 203 13.95 4.46 14.51
N LEU A 204 14.50 3.34 14.05
CA LEU A 204 13.79 2.31 13.32
C LEU A 204 13.12 1.34 14.30
N ASN A 205 11.86 0.98 14.04
CA ASN A 205 11.18 -0.12 14.71
C ASN A 205 11.52 -1.43 13.95
N PRO A 206 12.42 -2.27 14.48
CA PRO A 206 12.92 -3.43 13.73
C PRO A 206 11.84 -4.46 13.48
N GLU A 207 10.96 -4.70 14.46
CA GLU A 207 9.90 -5.72 14.34
C GLU A 207 8.81 -5.26 13.36
N LEU A 208 8.41 -3.99 13.41
CA LEU A 208 7.47 -3.43 12.42
C LEU A 208 8.05 -3.47 11.01
N THR A 209 9.33 -3.14 10.88
CA THR A 209 10.04 -3.21 9.59
C THR A 209 10.05 -4.65 9.05
N ARG A 210 10.33 -5.63 9.92
CA ARG A 210 10.32 -7.06 9.55
C ARG A 210 8.94 -7.51 9.07
N LEU A 211 7.83 -7.07 9.72
CA LEU A 211 6.47 -7.38 9.26
C LEU A 211 6.22 -6.87 7.84
N PHE A 212 6.65 -5.64 7.52
CA PHE A 212 6.48 -5.10 6.17
C PHE A 212 7.35 -5.81 5.14
N ILE A 213 8.60 -6.15 5.47
CA ILE A 213 9.50 -6.89 4.57
C ILE A 213 8.94 -8.28 4.30
N ASN A 214 8.58 -9.04 5.32
CA ASN A 214 8.04 -10.39 5.18
C ASN A 214 6.70 -10.39 4.41
N HIS A 215 5.90 -9.33 4.60
CA HIS A 215 4.69 -9.15 3.81
C HIS A 215 5.01 -8.78 2.35
N SER A 216 6.13 -8.12 2.07
CA SER A 216 6.59 -7.79 0.72
C SER A 216 7.18 -8.99 -0.02
N ASP A 217 7.95 -9.84 0.69
CA ASP A 217 8.71 -10.95 0.13
C ASP A 217 8.12 -12.28 0.60
N ASN A 218 7.19 -12.83 -0.14
CA ASN A 218 6.77 -14.23 0.06
C ASN A 218 7.83 -15.24 -0.44
N LYS A 219 9.08 -14.82 -0.66
CA LYS A 219 10.23 -15.68 -1.00
C LYS A 219 11.52 -15.08 -0.43
N ASN A 220 12.19 -15.86 0.41
CA ASN A 220 13.51 -15.67 1.00
C ASN A 220 13.58 -15.01 2.39
N VAL A 221 13.29 -15.81 3.40
CA VAL A 221 13.45 -15.46 4.82
C VAL A 221 14.96 -15.47 5.25
N ASP A 222 15.90 -15.92 4.41
CA ASP A 222 17.26 -16.27 4.84
C ASP A 222 18.38 -15.30 4.40
N SER A 223 18.09 -14.09 3.90
CA SER A 223 19.15 -13.23 3.35
C SER A 223 19.19 -11.76 3.79
N PHE A 224 18.66 -11.40 4.97
CA PHE A 224 18.80 -10.02 5.47
C PHE A 224 19.67 -9.93 6.73
N GLU A 225 20.97 -10.22 6.59
CA GLU A 225 21.99 -9.89 7.59
C GLU A 225 22.67 -8.52 7.34
N SER A 226 22.27 -7.72 6.37
CA SER A 226 22.93 -6.42 6.13
C SER A 226 21.97 -5.23 6.20
N ILE A 227 22.19 -4.39 7.19
CA ILE A 227 21.55 -3.07 7.41
C ILE A 227 21.74 -2.12 6.20
N GLU A 228 22.64 -2.43 5.27
CA GLU A 228 22.95 -1.62 4.09
C GLU A 228 21.82 -1.56 3.05
N SER A 229 20.94 -2.56 2.98
CA SER A 229 19.80 -2.57 2.05
C SER A 229 18.65 -1.62 2.45
N ILE A 230 18.58 -1.20 3.70
CA ILE A 230 17.52 -0.29 4.19
C ILE A 230 17.77 1.16 3.73
N SER A 231 19.04 1.53 3.42
CA SER A 231 19.36 2.87 2.92
C SER A 231 18.78 3.19 1.53
N THR A 232 18.29 2.18 0.81
CA THR A 232 17.70 2.32 -0.52
C THR A 232 16.17 2.50 -0.49
N ILE A 233 15.54 2.26 0.68
CA ILE A 233 14.07 2.30 0.86
C ILE A 233 13.60 3.62 1.51
N ILE A 234 14.52 4.38 2.10
CA ILE A 234 14.28 5.68 2.73
C ILE A 234 14.86 6.80 1.86
#